data_91e76859c01c7c4eb8e00d34855af95e
#
_entry.id   91e76859c01c7c4eb8e00d34855af95e
#
_cell.length_a   1.000
_cell.length_b   1.000
_cell.length_c   1.000
_cell.angle_alpha   90.00
_cell.angle_beta   90.00
_cell.angle_gamma   90.00
#
_symmetry.space_group_name_H-M   'P 1'
#
loop_
_entity.id
_entity.type
_entity.pdbx_description
1 polymer ?
#
loop_
_entity_poly.entity_id
_entity_poly.type
_entity_poly.pdbx_seq_one_letter_code
_entity_poly.pdbx_strand_id
1 'polypeptide(L)'
;MAKTELSQLCDKAFFELPVEVKKWLNEKSVRNKTSNNVTIGKMVMSDYREHIEDSKKSIVSFSGGKDSTAMLLMMLERGMKVDYILFCDTGMEYPQMYEHIDKVEAYISEKYGKHISILKAEYGFEYRLTQILRTKGKRAGKHGYGWPSMMNRWCTAMLKREPVAKFMREHGFNRSNTKLYIGIAADEPKRVKDDIYPLFEWGITEEQALQYCYRHGFDWGVCTKKEVDYPVGFAP
;
A
#
# COMPACT_ATOMS: atom_id res chain seq x y z
N MET A 1 -18.58 -39.69 30.25
CA MET A 1 -19.39 -39.12 29.13
C MET A 1 -18.86 -37.82 28.55
N ALA A 2 -18.27 -36.92 29.31
CA ALA A 2 -17.81 -35.61 28.79
C ALA A 2 -16.65 -35.63 27.79
N LYS A 3 -15.80 -36.66 27.73
CA LYS A 3 -14.67 -36.75 26.79
C LYS A 3 -15.11 -37.02 25.33
N THR A 4 -16.24 -37.69 25.12
CA THR A 4 -16.70 -38.07 23.78
C THR A 4 -17.37 -36.91 23.04
N GLU A 5 -18.10 -36.05 23.76
CA GLU A 5 -18.77 -34.88 23.16
C GLU A 5 -17.77 -33.79 22.77
N LEU A 6 -16.73 -33.55 23.59
CA LEU A 6 -15.65 -32.61 23.27
C LEU A 6 -14.81 -33.08 22.08
N SER A 7 -14.56 -34.38 21.94
CA SER A 7 -13.85 -34.93 20.78
C SER A 7 -14.68 -34.76 19.50
N GLN A 8 -15.98 -35.01 19.54
CA GLN A 8 -16.88 -34.84 18.39
C GLN A 8 -17.03 -33.35 17.98
N LEU A 9 -17.07 -32.44 18.96
CA LEU A 9 -17.08 -30.98 18.69
C LEU A 9 -15.76 -30.49 18.07
N CYS A 10 -14.62 -31.01 18.52
CA CYS A 10 -13.33 -30.74 17.92
C CYS A 10 -13.20 -31.26 16.49
N ASP A 11 -13.69 -32.48 16.25
CA ASP A 11 -13.69 -33.08 14.92
C ASP A 11 -14.61 -32.34 13.96
N LYS A 12 -15.79 -31.92 14.41
CA LYS A 12 -16.73 -31.13 13.62
C LYS A 12 -16.16 -29.74 13.29
N ALA A 13 -15.56 -29.07 14.27
CA ALA A 13 -14.89 -27.78 14.05
C ALA A 13 -13.71 -27.92 13.08
N PHE A 14 -12.95 -29.02 13.15
CA PHE A 14 -11.85 -29.29 12.22
C PHE A 14 -12.36 -29.51 10.78
N PHE A 15 -13.48 -30.15 10.59
CA PHE A 15 -14.07 -30.41 9.27
C PHE A 15 -14.57 -29.11 8.57
N GLU A 16 -14.96 -28.10 9.34
CA GLU A 16 -15.42 -26.80 8.84
C GLU A 16 -14.26 -25.83 8.51
N LEU A 17 -13.00 -26.17 8.84
CA LEU A 17 -11.85 -25.34 8.54
C LEU A 17 -11.49 -25.36 7.04
N PRO A 18 -11.01 -24.22 6.46
CA PRO A 18 -10.47 -24.19 5.11
C PRO A 18 -9.35 -25.21 4.90
N VAL A 19 -9.19 -25.69 3.67
CA VAL A 19 -8.22 -26.75 3.33
C VAL A 19 -6.79 -26.36 3.69
N GLU A 20 -6.44 -25.09 3.50
CA GLU A 20 -5.12 -24.53 3.83
C GLU A 20 -4.84 -24.58 5.34
N VAL A 21 -5.87 -24.31 6.17
CA VAL A 21 -5.78 -24.42 7.63
C VAL A 21 -5.53 -25.86 8.04
N LYS A 22 -6.25 -26.81 7.45
CA LYS A 22 -6.07 -28.25 7.71
C LYS A 22 -4.67 -28.71 7.35
N LYS A 23 -4.14 -28.27 6.21
CA LYS A 23 -2.78 -28.59 5.77
C LYS A 23 -1.73 -28.08 6.76
N TRP A 24 -1.83 -26.81 7.16
CA TRP A 24 -0.93 -26.18 8.11
C TRP A 24 -0.99 -26.85 9.51
N LEU A 25 -2.20 -27.18 10.00
CA LEU A 25 -2.39 -27.90 11.25
C LEU A 25 -1.75 -29.29 11.21
N ASN A 26 -1.88 -30.01 10.11
CA ASN A 26 -1.25 -31.32 9.93
C ASN A 26 0.28 -31.25 9.88
N GLU A 27 0.84 -30.22 9.25
CA GLU A 27 2.28 -30.00 9.21
C GLU A 27 2.85 -29.67 10.59
N LYS A 28 2.12 -28.91 11.44
CA LYS A 28 2.53 -28.59 12.82
C LYS A 28 2.23 -29.71 13.85
N SER A 29 1.16 -30.49 13.65
CA SER A 29 0.78 -31.56 14.59
C SER A 29 1.81 -32.68 14.70
N VAL A 30 2.69 -32.82 13.71
CA VAL A 30 3.81 -33.78 13.75
C VAL A 30 4.86 -33.37 14.79
N ARG A 31 4.87 -32.12 15.31
CA ARG A 31 5.91 -31.62 16.23
C ARG A 31 5.53 -31.58 17.72
N ASN A 32 4.24 -31.67 18.09
CA ASN A 32 3.82 -31.54 19.50
C ASN A 32 2.78 -32.59 19.94
N LYS A 33 3.26 -33.71 20.41
CA LYS A 33 2.41 -34.78 21.02
C LYS A 33 2.32 -34.65 22.53
N THR A 34 2.02 -33.48 23.11
CA THR A 34 1.64 -33.38 24.55
C THR A 34 1.08 -32.00 24.88
N SER A 35 -0.18 -31.91 25.19
CA SER A 35 -0.89 -31.23 26.27
C SER A 35 -2.22 -30.57 25.88
N ASN A 36 -3.23 -30.75 26.75
CA ASN A 36 -4.54 -30.09 26.94
C ASN A 36 -5.23 -29.37 25.78
N ASN A 37 -6.22 -30.02 25.19
CA ASN A 37 -6.95 -29.68 23.96
C ASN A 37 -7.62 -28.30 23.85
N VAL A 38 -7.93 -27.59 24.95
CA VAL A 38 -8.65 -26.29 24.87
C VAL A 38 -7.68 -25.09 24.77
N THR A 39 -6.52 -25.17 25.39
CA THR A 39 -5.47 -24.14 25.28
C THR A 39 -4.79 -24.21 23.91
N ILE A 40 -4.66 -25.40 23.35
CA ILE A 40 -4.13 -25.66 22.00
C ILE A 40 -5.01 -24.98 20.94
N GLY A 41 -6.34 -25.07 21.03
CA GLY A 41 -7.24 -24.46 20.03
C GLY A 41 -7.10 -22.93 19.94
N LYS A 42 -6.92 -22.23 21.06
CA LYS A 42 -6.74 -20.77 21.07
C LYS A 42 -5.35 -20.35 20.57
N MET A 43 -4.28 -21.03 21.00
CA MET A 43 -2.93 -20.79 20.51
C MET A 43 -2.79 -21.07 19.01
N VAL A 44 -3.35 -22.17 18.54
CA VAL A 44 -3.33 -22.56 17.13
C VAL A 44 -4.05 -21.52 16.26
N MET A 45 -5.16 -20.96 16.74
CA MET A 45 -5.89 -19.92 15.98
C MET A 45 -5.16 -18.57 15.98
N SER A 46 -4.44 -18.22 17.04
CA SER A 46 -3.60 -17.00 17.05
C SER A 46 -2.41 -17.16 16.10
N ASP A 47 -1.68 -18.26 16.20
CA ASP A 47 -0.53 -18.59 15.33
C ASP A 47 -0.94 -18.68 13.86
N TYR A 48 -2.14 -19.22 13.60
CA TYR A 48 -2.67 -19.29 12.23
C TYR A 48 -3.05 -17.92 11.67
N ARG A 49 -3.67 -17.05 12.48
CA ARG A 49 -3.95 -15.67 12.07
C ARG A 49 -2.67 -14.90 11.79
N GLU A 50 -1.67 -15.05 12.65
CA GLU A 50 -0.35 -14.45 12.46
C GLU A 50 0.31 -14.96 11.18
N HIS A 51 0.23 -16.28 10.92
CA HIS A 51 0.75 -16.88 9.69
C HIS A 51 0.03 -16.38 8.43
N ILE A 52 -1.31 -16.23 8.46
CA ILE A 52 -2.05 -15.61 7.35
C ILE A 52 -1.63 -14.16 7.15
N GLU A 53 -1.53 -13.39 8.22
CA GLU A 53 -1.09 -11.99 8.13
C GLU A 53 0.34 -11.87 7.59
N ASP A 54 1.25 -12.78 7.97
CA ASP A 54 2.60 -12.84 7.44
C ASP A 54 2.67 -13.32 5.98
N SER A 55 1.71 -14.14 5.55
CA SER A 55 1.66 -14.62 4.16
C SER A 55 1.20 -13.56 3.17
N LYS A 56 0.49 -12.53 3.66
CA LYS A 56 0.03 -11.43 2.81
C LYS A 56 1.20 -10.65 2.22
N LYS A 57 1.03 -10.23 0.98
CA LYS A 57 2.00 -9.34 0.32
C LYS A 57 1.82 -7.90 0.80
N SER A 58 2.91 -7.31 1.23
CA SER A 58 2.97 -5.92 1.71
C SER A 58 3.31 -4.99 0.55
N ILE A 59 2.37 -4.12 0.19
CA ILE A 59 2.46 -3.20 -0.94
C ILE A 59 2.44 -1.78 -0.41
N VAL A 60 3.46 -0.99 -0.72
CA VAL A 60 3.56 0.43 -0.37
C VAL A 60 3.14 1.27 -1.56
N SER A 61 2.12 2.12 -1.38
CA SER A 61 1.75 3.17 -2.34
C SER A 61 2.68 4.36 -2.15
N PHE A 62 3.70 4.45 -3.00
CA PHE A 62 4.68 5.51 -2.98
C PHE A 62 4.33 6.58 -4.02
N SER A 63 4.15 7.83 -3.58
CA SER A 63 3.82 8.95 -4.47
C SER A 63 4.98 9.91 -4.72
N GLY A 64 6.11 9.70 -4.03
CA GLY A 64 7.24 10.64 -4.02
C GLY A 64 7.05 11.85 -3.09
N GLY A 65 5.85 12.08 -2.56
CA GLY A 65 5.60 13.16 -1.60
C GLY A 65 6.16 12.86 -0.20
N LYS A 66 6.27 13.89 0.66
CA LYS A 66 6.86 13.83 2.00
C LYS A 66 6.34 12.68 2.86
N ASP A 67 5.01 12.50 2.89
CA ASP A 67 4.38 11.51 3.75
C ASP A 67 4.65 10.08 3.27
N SER A 68 4.55 9.82 1.96
CA SER A 68 4.85 8.51 1.40
C SER A 68 6.34 8.16 1.49
N THR A 69 7.24 9.15 1.40
CA THR A 69 8.68 8.98 1.59
C THR A 69 9.00 8.66 3.05
N ALA A 70 8.50 9.48 3.99
CA ALA A 70 8.68 9.24 5.41
C ALA A 70 8.13 7.87 5.83
N MET A 71 6.92 7.53 5.41
CA MET A 71 6.31 6.22 5.68
C MET A 71 7.19 5.07 5.19
N LEU A 72 7.61 5.10 3.93
CA LEU A 72 8.44 4.05 3.34
C LEU A 72 9.74 3.85 4.11
N LEU A 73 10.45 4.93 4.37
CA LEU A 73 11.74 4.87 5.09
C LEU A 73 11.56 4.38 6.53
N MET A 74 10.57 4.89 7.26
CA MET A 74 10.26 4.45 8.63
C MET A 74 9.84 2.97 8.68
N MET A 75 9.10 2.47 7.68
CA MET A 75 8.76 1.05 7.57
C MET A 75 10.00 0.20 7.39
N LEU A 76 10.91 0.59 6.50
CA LEU A 76 12.15 -0.13 6.23
C LEU A 76 13.10 -0.10 7.44
N GLU A 77 13.25 1.03 8.12
CA GLU A 77 14.06 1.15 9.33
C GLU A 77 13.55 0.30 10.50
N ARG A 78 12.23 0.13 10.60
CA ARG A 78 11.58 -0.74 11.58
C ARG A 78 11.60 -2.22 11.19
N GLY A 79 12.23 -2.57 10.07
CA GLY A 79 12.28 -3.95 9.58
C GLY A 79 10.93 -4.51 9.16
N MET A 80 9.95 -3.65 8.83
CA MET A 80 8.65 -4.11 8.36
C MET A 80 8.77 -4.77 7.00
N LYS A 81 7.95 -5.80 6.78
CA LYS A 81 7.89 -6.48 5.48
C LYS A 81 7.37 -5.52 4.41
N VAL A 82 8.16 -5.32 3.37
CA VAL A 82 7.79 -4.58 2.16
C VAL A 82 8.13 -5.47 0.96
N ASP A 83 7.10 -5.97 0.27
CA ASP A 83 7.28 -6.81 -0.92
C ASP A 83 7.33 -5.98 -2.20
N TYR A 84 6.49 -4.94 -2.29
CA TYR A 84 6.41 -4.06 -3.47
C TYR A 84 6.28 -2.60 -3.06
N ILE A 85 6.94 -1.73 -3.81
CA ILE A 85 6.83 -0.27 -3.68
C ILE A 85 6.35 0.24 -5.04
N LEU A 86 5.12 0.74 -5.11
CA LEU A 86 4.47 1.13 -6.36
C LEU A 86 4.42 2.64 -6.50
N PHE A 87 5.04 3.17 -7.56
CA PHE A 87 4.92 4.55 -8.00
C PHE A 87 4.14 4.62 -9.31
N CYS A 88 3.08 5.45 -9.36
CA CYS A 88 2.30 5.69 -10.57
C CYS A 88 2.83 6.93 -11.28
N ASP A 89 3.60 6.73 -12.33
CA ASP A 89 4.07 7.82 -13.18
C ASP A 89 2.94 8.32 -14.09
N THR A 90 2.48 9.54 -13.84
CA THR A 90 1.43 10.19 -14.62
C THR A 90 1.96 10.88 -15.87
N GLY A 91 3.28 11.05 -15.98
CA GLY A 91 3.94 11.86 -17.00
C GLY A 91 3.77 13.37 -16.79
N MET A 92 3.23 13.79 -15.64
CA MET A 92 2.94 15.19 -15.30
C MET A 92 3.50 15.59 -13.92
N GLU A 93 4.44 14.82 -13.42
CA GLU A 93 5.14 15.18 -12.19
C GLU A 93 6.22 16.25 -12.52
N TYR A 94 6.56 17.08 -11.55
CA TYR A 94 7.64 18.05 -11.70
C TYR A 94 9.00 17.35 -11.87
N PRO A 95 9.97 17.93 -12.61
CA PRO A 95 11.31 17.35 -12.75
C PRO A 95 11.96 16.99 -11.42
N GLN A 96 11.84 17.86 -10.42
CA GLN A 96 12.38 17.64 -9.06
C GLN A 96 11.76 16.39 -8.38
N MET A 97 10.52 16.05 -8.74
CA MET A 97 9.89 14.82 -8.23
C MET A 97 10.57 13.57 -8.79
N TYR A 98 10.88 13.56 -10.08
CA TYR A 98 11.63 12.44 -10.69
C TYR A 98 13.03 12.30 -10.08
N GLU A 99 13.75 13.43 -9.92
CA GLU A 99 15.05 13.43 -9.24
C GLU A 99 14.96 12.91 -7.80
N HIS A 100 13.89 13.28 -7.09
CA HIS A 100 13.63 12.77 -5.75
C HIS A 100 13.38 11.26 -5.74
N ILE A 101 12.56 10.76 -6.68
CA ILE A 101 12.27 9.33 -6.80
C ILE A 101 13.56 8.55 -7.07
N ASP A 102 14.43 9.05 -7.96
CA ASP A 102 15.72 8.44 -8.26
C ASP A 102 16.64 8.43 -7.03
N LYS A 103 16.66 9.50 -6.24
CA LYS A 103 17.40 9.55 -4.96
C LYS A 103 16.86 8.54 -3.95
N VAL A 104 15.53 8.41 -3.82
CA VAL A 104 14.92 7.42 -2.91
C VAL A 104 15.23 6.01 -3.39
N GLU A 105 15.11 5.74 -4.70
CA GLU A 105 15.45 4.44 -5.30
C GLU A 105 16.90 4.04 -4.99
N ALA A 106 17.86 4.95 -5.22
CA ALA A 106 19.26 4.72 -4.93
C ALA A 106 19.48 4.39 -3.43
N TYR A 107 18.88 5.20 -2.54
CA TYR A 107 19.01 5.03 -1.10
C TYR A 107 18.44 3.69 -0.61
N ILE A 108 17.22 3.33 -1.04
CA ILE A 108 16.58 2.09 -0.58
C ILE A 108 17.19 0.84 -1.22
N SER A 109 17.69 0.96 -2.45
CA SER A 109 18.39 -0.11 -3.13
C SER A 109 19.72 -0.44 -2.43
N GLU A 110 20.52 0.58 -2.14
CA GLU A 110 21.80 0.43 -1.46
C GLU A 110 21.64 -0.13 -0.02
N LYS A 111 20.72 0.46 0.75
CA LYS A 111 20.59 0.16 2.19
C LYS A 111 19.74 -1.07 2.50
N TYR A 112 18.73 -1.35 1.69
CA TYR A 112 17.71 -2.38 1.99
C TYR A 112 17.51 -3.40 0.86
N GLY A 113 18.16 -3.23 -0.29
CA GLY A 113 17.95 -4.10 -1.46
C GLY A 113 16.51 -4.06 -1.99
N LYS A 114 15.84 -2.90 -1.88
CA LYS A 114 14.46 -2.69 -2.31
C LYS A 114 14.42 -1.78 -3.53
N HIS A 115 13.40 -1.96 -4.38
CA HIS A 115 13.25 -1.23 -5.63
C HIS A 115 11.84 -0.69 -5.80
N ILE A 116 11.71 0.48 -6.45
CA ILE A 116 10.43 1.11 -6.80
C ILE A 116 9.95 0.55 -8.15
N SER A 117 8.75 -0.02 -8.15
CA SER A 117 8.08 -0.43 -9.39
C SER A 117 7.32 0.75 -9.98
N ILE A 118 7.79 1.25 -11.13
CA ILE A 118 7.15 2.37 -11.82
C ILE A 118 6.00 1.83 -12.68
N LEU A 119 4.79 2.26 -12.37
CA LEU A 119 3.58 1.90 -13.11
C LEU A 119 3.17 3.04 -14.03
N LYS A 120 2.89 2.72 -15.29
CA LYS A 120 2.41 3.69 -16.29
C LYS A 120 1.06 3.25 -16.85
N ALA A 121 0.19 4.22 -17.09
CA ALA A 121 -1.04 3.98 -17.82
C ALA A 121 -0.72 3.72 -19.31
N GLU A 122 -1.54 2.89 -19.98
CA GLU A 122 -1.40 2.61 -21.42
C GLU A 122 -1.46 3.89 -22.26
N TYR A 123 -2.35 4.81 -21.87
CA TYR A 123 -2.47 6.12 -22.49
C TYR A 123 -2.14 7.20 -21.47
N GLY A 124 -1.14 8.03 -21.77
CA GLY A 124 -0.65 9.09 -20.93
C GLY A 124 -1.65 10.26 -20.76
N PHE A 125 -1.24 11.24 -19.96
CA PHE A 125 -2.06 12.40 -19.60
C PHE A 125 -2.50 13.20 -20.83
N GLU A 126 -1.58 13.55 -21.72
CA GLU A 126 -1.86 14.39 -22.89
C GLU A 126 -2.88 13.74 -23.83
N TYR A 127 -2.73 12.45 -24.14
CA TYR A 127 -3.67 11.71 -24.96
C TYR A 127 -5.07 11.70 -24.34
N ARG A 128 -5.19 11.48 -23.06
CA ARG A 128 -6.46 11.47 -22.35
C ARG A 128 -7.07 12.87 -22.21
N LEU A 129 -6.23 13.89 -22.10
CA LEU A 129 -6.67 15.30 -22.03
C LEU A 129 -7.37 15.73 -23.33
N THR A 130 -6.82 15.36 -24.51
CA THR A 130 -7.17 15.97 -25.81
C THR A 130 -7.70 14.99 -26.86
N GLN A 131 -7.23 13.76 -26.90
CA GLN A 131 -7.39 12.88 -28.06
C GLN A 131 -8.37 11.72 -27.85
N ILE A 132 -8.48 11.16 -26.63
CA ILE A 132 -9.29 9.99 -26.37
C ILE A 132 -10.76 10.22 -26.76
N LEU A 133 -11.35 9.33 -27.55
CA LEU A 133 -12.78 9.39 -27.88
C LEU A 133 -13.63 8.95 -26.70
N ARG A 134 -14.52 9.81 -26.24
CA ARG A 134 -15.44 9.51 -25.15
C ARG A 134 -16.62 8.68 -25.67
N THR A 135 -16.77 7.48 -25.14
CA THR A 135 -17.80 6.53 -25.61
C THR A 135 -19.07 6.55 -24.75
N LYS A 136 -19.05 7.22 -23.57
CA LYS A 136 -20.16 7.21 -22.59
C LYS A 136 -20.45 8.59 -22.02
N GLY A 137 -21.69 8.75 -21.53
CA GLY A 137 -22.17 9.95 -20.84
C GLY A 137 -22.56 11.11 -21.78
N LYS A 138 -22.88 12.27 -21.20
CA LYS A 138 -23.37 13.47 -21.93
C LYS A 138 -22.38 14.03 -22.97
N ARG A 139 -21.12 13.61 -22.93
CA ARG A 139 -20.08 14.03 -23.87
C ARG A 139 -19.59 12.88 -24.76
N ALA A 140 -20.39 11.82 -24.95
CA ALA A 140 -20.10 10.77 -25.89
C ALA A 140 -19.90 11.35 -27.32
N GLY A 141 -18.94 10.82 -28.06
CA GLY A 141 -18.58 11.33 -29.39
C GLY A 141 -17.62 12.53 -29.39
N LYS A 142 -17.31 13.13 -28.24
CA LYS A 142 -16.32 14.21 -28.13
C LYS A 142 -14.94 13.64 -27.77
N HIS A 143 -13.89 14.29 -28.24
CA HIS A 143 -12.50 13.95 -27.90
C HIS A 143 -12.06 14.62 -26.61
N GLY A 144 -11.19 13.93 -25.88
CA GLY A 144 -10.55 14.40 -24.65
C GLY A 144 -11.49 14.49 -23.43
N TYR A 145 -10.91 14.31 -22.25
CA TYR A 145 -11.62 14.52 -20.98
C TYR A 145 -11.61 15.99 -20.56
N GLY A 146 -10.77 16.82 -21.19
CA GLY A 146 -10.49 18.19 -20.77
C GLY A 146 -9.66 18.24 -19.49
N TRP A 147 -9.34 19.44 -19.02
CA TRP A 147 -8.50 19.63 -17.84
C TRP A 147 -9.12 18.97 -16.60
N PRO A 148 -8.32 18.26 -15.78
CA PRO A 148 -8.81 17.68 -14.53
C PRO A 148 -9.29 18.75 -13.56
N SER A 149 -10.31 18.42 -12.80
CA SER A 149 -10.87 19.30 -11.76
C SER A 149 -11.39 18.47 -10.60
N MET A 150 -11.77 19.11 -9.50
CA MET A 150 -12.37 18.41 -8.34
C MET A 150 -13.58 17.55 -8.74
N MET A 151 -14.37 18.00 -9.73
CA MET A 151 -15.55 17.29 -10.24
C MET A 151 -15.20 16.28 -11.35
N ASN A 152 -14.02 16.39 -11.97
CA ASN A 152 -13.59 15.57 -13.10
C ASN A 152 -12.18 15.00 -12.83
N ARG A 153 -12.09 14.08 -11.87
CA ARG A 153 -10.82 13.48 -11.40
C ARG A 153 -10.39 12.27 -12.24
N TRP A 154 -10.52 12.36 -13.55
CA TRP A 154 -10.13 11.27 -14.45
C TRP A 154 -8.64 10.91 -14.33
N CYS A 155 -7.77 11.88 -14.07
CA CYS A 155 -6.35 11.65 -13.87
C CYS A 155 -6.08 10.65 -12.73
N THR A 156 -6.73 10.81 -11.58
CA THR A 156 -6.61 9.87 -10.46
C THR A 156 -7.12 8.48 -10.83
N ALA A 157 -8.27 8.41 -11.53
CA ALA A 157 -8.86 7.12 -11.90
C ALA A 157 -8.00 6.37 -12.92
N MET A 158 -7.57 7.05 -13.98
CA MET A 158 -6.99 6.43 -15.16
C MET A 158 -5.45 6.39 -15.16
N LEU A 159 -4.79 7.33 -14.46
CA LEU A 159 -3.33 7.38 -14.42
C LEU A 159 -2.73 6.81 -13.13
N LYS A 160 -3.53 6.68 -12.05
CA LYS A 160 -3.06 6.11 -10.78
C LYS A 160 -3.79 4.81 -10.43
N ARG A 161 -5.13 4.83 -10.34
CA ARG A 161 -5.88 3.64 -9.90
C ARG A 161 -5.90 2.50 -10.92
N GLU A 162 -6.02 2.80 -12.22
CA GLU A 162 -6.06 1.80 -13.29
C GLU A 162 -4.74 1.02 -13.41
N PRO A 163 -3.54 1.66 -13.45
CA PRO A 163 -2.26 0.96 -13.43
C PRO A 163 -2.06 0.07 -12.19
N VAL A 164 -2.44 0.55 -11.00
CA VAL A 164 -2.38 -0.27 -9.78
C VAL A 164 -3.32 -1.48 -9.89
N ALA A 165 -4.56 -1.27 -10.35
CA ALA A 165 -5.52 -2.37 -10.53
C ALA A 165 -5.04 -3.39 -11.56
N LYS A 166 -4.35 -2.94 -12.62
CA LYS A 166 -3.72 -3.82 -13.61
C LYS A 166 -2.60 -4.64 -12.95
N PHE A 167 -1.68 -3.99 -12.25
CA PHE A 167 -0.62 -4.65 -11.51
C PHE A 167 -1.17 -5.71 -10.54
N MET A 168 -2.19 -5.37 -9.76
CA MET A 168 -2.83 -6.28 -8.83
C MET A 168 -3.40 -7.53 -9.53
N ARG A 169 -4.08 -7.35 -10.67
CA ARG A 169 -4.62 -8.48 -11.45
C ARG A 169 -3.54 -9.38 -12.03
N GLU A 170 -2.49 -8.79 -12.59
CA GLU A 170 -1.38 -9.54 -13.21
C GLU A 170 -0.62 -10.40 -12.20
N HIS A 171 -0.58 -9.98 -10.93
CA HIS A 171 0.06 -10.72 -9.84
C HIS A 171 -0.90 -11.59 -9.01
N GLY A 172 -2.19 -11.66 -9.37
CA GLY A 172 -3.19 -12.39 -8.60
C GLY A 172 -3.46 -11.79 -7.21
N PHE A 173 -3.20 -10.50 -7.04
CA PHE A 173 -3.37 -9.79 -5.76
C PHE A 173 -4.78 -9.26 -5.58
N ASN A 174 -5.26 -9.33 -4.34
CA ASN A 174 -6.55 -8.82 -3.91
C ASN A 174 -6.51 -8.43 -2.43
N ARG A 175 -7.61 -7.88 -1.89
CA ARG A 175 -7.69 -7.45 -0.49
C ARG A 175 -7.46 -8.56 0.54
N SER A 176 -7.72 -9.83 0.19
CA SER A 176 -7.55 -10.93 1.14
C SER A 176 -6.10 -11.39 1.28
N ASN A 177 -5.28 -11.21 0.23
CA ASN A 177 -3.88 -11.67 0.20
C ASN A 177 -2.86 -10.54 0.17
N THR A 178 -3.28 -9.27 0.35
CA THR A 178 -2.38 -8.11 0.37
C THR A 178 -2.67 -7.18 1.53
N LYS A 179 -1.64 -6.43 1.94
CA LYS A 179 -1.68 -5.26 2.83
C LYS A 179 -1.24 -4.05 2.02
N LEU A 180 -2.12 -3.06 1.88
CA LEU A 180 -1.79 -1.81 1.18
C LEU A 180 -1.49 -0.71 2.19
N TYR A 181 -0.27 -0.17 2.13
CA TYR A 181 0.21 0.89 2.99
C TYR A 181 0.19 2.22 2.25
N ILE A 182 -0.44 3.23 2.86
CA ILE A 182 -0.62 4.56 2.26
C ILE A 182 -0.13 5.62 3.25
N GLY A 183 0.68 6.57 2.75
CA GLY A 183 1.22 7.69 3.52
C GLY A 183 0.14 8.76 3.75
N ILE A 184 -0.57 8.66 4.86
CA ILE A 184 -1.47 9.68 5.39
C ILE A 184 -1.02 10.01 6.81
N ALA A 185 -0.79 11.28 7.08
CA ALA A 185 -0.31 11.78 8.36
C ALA A 185 -1.39 11.78 9.44
N ALA A 186 -1.00 11.86 10.71
CA ALA A 186 -1.90 11.77 11.85
C ALA A 186 -2.88 12.95 11.96
N ASP A 187 -2.52 14.09 11.40
CA ASP A 187 -3.33 15.32 11.35
C ASP A 187 -4.32 15.37 10.18
N GLU A 188 -4.40 14.30 9.37
CA GLU A 188 -5.36 14.15 8.27
C GLU A 188 -6.44 13.05 8.50
N PRO A 189 -7.15 12.98 9.63
CA PRO A 189 -8.03 11.87 9.97
C PRO A 189 -9.19 11.65 8.98
N LYS A 190 -9.60 12.70 8.26
CA LYS A 190 -10.69 12.63 7.25
C LYS A 190 -10.31 11.83 6.00
N ARG A 191 -9.02 11.57 5.78
CA ARG A 191 -8.52 10.81 4.62
C ARG A 191 -8.38 9.32 4.90
N VAL A 192 -8.39 8.92 6.16
CA VAL A 192 -8.30 7.52 6.60
C VAL A 192 -9.53 6.73 6.16
N LYS A 193 -9.33 5.54 5.58
CA LYS A 193 -10.37 4.60 5.11
C LYS A 193 -10.00 3.17 5.52
N ASP A 194 -10.25 2.20 4.64
CA ASP A 194 -10.09 0.75 4.92
C ASP A 194 -8.69 0.20 4.62
N ASP A 195 -7.72 1.06 4.32
CA ASP A 195 -6.33 0.68 4.07
C ASP A 195 -5.47 0.86 5.33
N ILE A 196 -4.17 0.57 5.27
CA ILE A 196 -3.25 0.68 6.41
C ILE A 196 -2.48 2.00 6.30
N TYR A 197 -2.47 2.76 7.40
CA TYR A 197 -1.89 4.11 7.44
C TYR A 197 -0.83 4.21 8.55
N PRO A 198 0.40 3.75 8.31
CA PRO A 198 1.43 3.67 9.35
C PRO A 198 1.71 5.00 10.04
N LEU A 199 1.82 6.11 9.30
CA LEU A 199 2.07 7.42 9.91
C LEU A 199 0.94 7.82 10.87
N PHE A 200 -0.32 7.55 10.48
CA PHE A 200 -1.47 7.81 11.33
C PHE A 200 -1.45 6.95 12.59
N GLU A 201 -1.18 5.67 12.46
CA GLU A 201 -1.06 4.72 13.59
C GLU A 201 0.10 5.08 14.54
N TRP A 202 1.19 5.62 14.00
CA TRP A 202 2.35 6.06 14.78
C TRP A 202 2.22 7.48 15.33
N GLY A 203 1.13 8.19 15.05
CA GLY A 203 0.93 9.56 15.49
C GLY A 203 1.86 10.59 14.84
N ILE A 204 2.39 10.30 13.64
CA ILE A 204 3.31 11.17 12.89
C ILE A 204 2.50 12.19 12.09
N THR A 205 2.72 13.48 12.40
CA THR A 205 2.10 14.60 11.68
C THR A 205 2.81 14.90 10.36
N GLU A 206 2.18 15.70 9.49
CA GLU A 206 2.78 16.17 8.23
C GLU A 206 4.13 16.88 8.45
N GLU A 207 4.20 17.75 9.47
CA GLU A 207 5.43 18.46 9.81
C GLU A 207 6.53 17.48 10.27
N GLN A 208 6.18 16.51 11.11
CA GLN A 208 7.14 15.50 11.55
C GLN A 208 7.63 14.61 10.42
N ALA A 209 6.75 14.26 9.47
CA ALA A 209 7.12 13.52 8.27
C ALA A 209 8.11 14.32 7.39
N LEU A 210 7.86 15.62 7.21
CA LEU A 210 8.75 16.51 6.48
C LEU A 210 10.12 16.63 7.15
N GLN A 211 10.15 16.88 8.45
CA GLN A 211 11.40 16.98 9.23
C GLN A 211 12.19 15.67 9.22
N TYR A 212 11.48 14.54 9.22
CA TYR A 212 12.11 13.23 9.07
C TYR A 212 12.79 13.08 7.70
N CYS A 213 12.12 13.45 6.62
CA CYS A 213 12.71 13.43 5.28
C CYS A 213 13.95 14.33 5.18
N TYR A 214 13.91 15.55 5.70
CA TYR A 214 15.06 16.46 5.72
C TYR A 214 16.26 15.89 6.46
N ARG A 215 16.05 15.23 7.58
CA ARG A 215 17.14 14.57 8.34
C ARG A 215 17.82 13.45 7.56
N HIS A 216 17.10 12.85 6.60
CA HIS A 216 17.62 11.81 5.71
C HIS A 216 18.14 12.36 4.37
N GLY A 217 18.20 13.69 4.22
CA GLY A 217 18.72 14.35 3.01
C GLY A 217 17.73 14.44 1.85
N PHE A 218 16.42 14.22 2.11
CA PHE A 218 15.37 14.34 1.10
C PHE A 218 14.67 15.69 1.22
N ASP A 219 14.93 16.59 0.27
CA ASP A 219 14.47 18.00 0.26
C ASP A 219 13.74 18.41 -1.03
N TRP A 220 13.53 17.48 -1.97
CA TRP A 220 12.91 17.70 -3.29
C TRP A 220 13.61 18.78 -4.13
N GLY A 221 14.89 19.05 -3.86
CA GLY A 221 15.66 20.08 -4.57
C GLY A 221 15.25 21.51 -4.23
N VAL A 222 14.42 21.72 -3.21
CA VAL A 222 14.04 23.04 -2.74
C VAL A 222 15.13 23.54 -1.81
N CYS A 223 15.88 24.49 -2.26
CA CYS A 223 16.85 25.22 -1.44
C CYS A 223 16.11 26.00 -0.35
N THR A 224 16.53 25.74 0.87
CA THR A 224 16.43 26.59 2.07
C THR A 224 15.07 27.20 2.43
N LYS A 225 14.78 27.18 3.71
CA LYS A 225 13.63 27.68 4.48
C LYS A 225 13.10 29.09 4.17
N LYS A 226 13.57 29.78 3.13
CA LYS A 226 13.24 31.20 2.85
C LYS A 226 12.50 31.46 1.54
N GLU A 227 12.31 30.48 0.65
CA GLU A 227 11.75 30.73 -0.68
C GLU A 227 10.61 29.78 -1.10
N VAL A 228 9.99 29.09 -0.17
CA VAL A 228 8.81 28.29 -0.51
C VAL A 228 7.54 29.05 -0.12
N ASP A 229 7.28 30.15 -0.81
CA ASP A 229 5.92 30.54 -1.11
C ASP A 229 5.39 29.56 -2.16
N TYR A 230 4.82 28.46 -1.72
CA TYR A 230 4.00 27.62 -2.61
C TYR A 230 2.87 28.51 -3.12
N PRO A 231 2.66 28.62 -4.44
CA PRO A 231 1.44 29.23 -4.94
C PRO A 231 0.29 28.45 -4.31
N VAL A 232 -0.52 29.13 -3.53
CA VAL A 232 -1.68 28.62 -2.83
C VAL A 232 -2.54 27.88 -3.85
N GLY A 233 -2.57 26.55 -3.82
CA GLY A 233 -3.37 25.75 -4.76
C GLY A 233 -2.75 24.46 -5.28
N PHE A 234 -1.48 24.19 -5.05
CA PHE A 234 -0.78 22.96 -5.48
C PHE A 234 -0.14 22.23 -4.29
N ALA A 235 -0.92 21.91 -3.28
CA ALA A 235 -0.54 20.87 -2.36
C ALA A 235 -0.91 19.51 -2.99
N PRO A 236 0.01 18.51 -2.99
CA PRO A 236 -0.24 17.17 -3.52
C PRO A 236 -1.38 16.44 -2.78
#